data_b5ad240d4601dd7e956a2fba730cd276
#
_entry.id   b5ad240d4601dd7e956a2fba730cd276
#
_cell.length_a   1.000
_cell.length_b   1.000
_cell.length_c   1.000
_cell.angle_alpha   90.00
_cell.angle_beta   90.00
_cell.angle_gamma   90.00
#
_symmetry.space_group_name_H-M   'P 1'
#
loop_
_entity.id
_entity.type
_entity.pdbx_description
1 polymer ?
#
loop_
_entity_poly.entity_id
_entity_poly.type
_entity_poly.pdbx_seq_one_letter_code
_entity_poly.pdbx_strand_id
1 'polypeptide(L)'
;SLAWELTNIGNSVGIFTNGSRVLGLGDIGVLASMPVMEGKAVLYDRFVGISATPVLIDTYDLDTFVETVVHVSKTFGGIHLEDIRVPDCYAIENALMERLKKPVMHDDQHGTATVTLAAIINACKLIGRDLHSSRLGQIGLGAAGSAIARLALAYGVGDVMVTDVSEAAKAPLVEAGATATDLATLLREADIVVATT
;
A
#
# COMPACT_ATOMS: atom_id res chain seq x y z
N SER A 1 -9.35 -11.14 -25.58
CA SER A 1 -8.59 -11.43 -26.82
C SER A 1 -7.96 -12.79 -26.69
N LEU A 2 -7.66 -13.43 -27.81
CA LEU A 2 -7.00 -14.76 -27.85
C LEU A 2 -5.70 -14.80 -27.04
N ALA A 3 -4.98 -13.70 -26.93
CA ALA A 3 -3.77 -13.63 -26.11
C ALA A 3 -4.03 -13.98 -24.64
N TRP A 4 -5.17 -13.55 -24.07
CA TRP A 4 -5.55 -13.87 -22.69
C TRP A 4 -5.94 -15.34 -22.50
N GLU A 5 -6.45 -15.97 -23.54
CA GLU A 5 -6.88 -17.37 -23.51
C GLU A 5 -5.72 -18.34 -23.75
N LEU A 6 -4.76 -17.92 -24.61
CA LEU A 6 -3.67 -18.79 -25.08
C LEU A 6 -2.33 -18.54 -24.38
N THR A 7 -2.24 -17.57 -23.47
CA THR A 7 -1.01 -17.23 -22.73
C THR A 7 -1.28 -17.09 -21.25
N ASN A 8 -0.21 -16.96 -20.47
CA ASN A 8 -0.29 -16.75 -19.02
C ASN A 8 -0.59 -15.29 -18.61
N ILE A 9 -0.94 -14.38 -19.53
CA ILE A 9 -1.17 -12.96 -19.21
C ILE A 9 -2.19 -12.80 -18.08
N GLY A 10 -3.32 -13.52 -18.15
CA GLY A 10 -4.40 -13.43 -17.16
C GLY A 10 -4.01 -13.91 -15.76
N ASN A 11 -2.94 -14.69 -15.62
CA ASN A 11 -2.43 -15.23 -14.36
C ASN A 11 -1.00 -14.72 -14.07
N SER A 12 -0.68 -13.51 -14.51
CA SER A 12 0.64 -12.92 -14.29
C SER A 12 0.56 -11.51 -13.74
N VAL A 13 1.53 -11.17 -12.87
CA VAL A 13 1.70 -9.86 -12.25
C VAL A 13 3.11 -9.35 -12.52
N GLY A 14 3.25 -8.10 -12.93
CA GLY A 14 4.53 -7.40 -12.93
C GLY A 14 4.73 -6.68 -11.59
N ILE A 15 5.85 -6.96 -10.91
CA ILE A 15 6.25 -6.28 -9.68
C ILE A 15 7.22 -5.16 -10.06
N PHE A 16 6.78 -3.91 -9.93
CA PHE A 16 7.54 -2.74 -10.36
C PHE A 16 8.03 -1.94 -9.16
N THR A 17 9.31 -1.59 -9.18
CA THR A 17 9.96 -0.76 -8.16
C THR A 17 11.13 0.02 -8.75
N ASN A 18 11.54 1.08 -8.06
CA ASN A 18 12.84 1.72 -8.27
C ASN A 18 13.76 1.59 -7.04
N GLY A 19 13.34 0.84 -6.03
CA GLY A 19 14.12 0.60 -4.82
C GLY A 19 14.36 1.83 -3.97
N SER A 20 13.53 2.86 -4.09
CA SER A 20 13.72 4.16 -3.41
C SER A 20 13.25 4.16 -1.94
N ARG A 21 12.57 3.11 -1.47
CA ARG A 21 12.11 3.00 -0.07
C ARG A 21 11.90 1.56 0.35
N VAL A 22 12.96 0.78 0.44
CA VAL A 22 12.89 -0.61 0.94
C VAL A 22 12.77 -0.61 2.46
N LEU A 23 11.80 -1.35 2.98
CA LEU A 23 11.48 -1.39 4.41
C LEU A 23 12.71 -1.72 5.26
N GLY A 24 13.04 -0.83 6.20
CA GLY A 24 14.19 -0.97 7.11
C GLY A 24 15.55 -0.64 6.50
N LEU A 25 15.64 -0.46 5.18
CA LEU A 25 16.91 -0.20 4.46
C LEU A 25 16.93 1.19 3.76
N GLY A 26 15.78 1.77 3.46
CA GLY A 26 15.68 3.05 2.78
C GLY A 26 15.91 2.96 1.28
N ASP A 27 16.56 3.97 0.72
CA ASP A 27 16.90 4.04 -0.71
C ASP A 27 18.19 3.24 -0.98
N ILE A 28 18.03 2.03 -1.50
CA ILE A 28 19.15 1.12 -1.79
C ILE A 28 19.34 0.87 -3.29
N GLY A 29 18.46 1.45 -4.11
CA GLY A 29 18.49 1.33 -5.57
C GLY A 29 18.09 -0.06 -6.09
N VAL A 30 17.99 -0.17 -7.41
CA VAL A 30 17.38 -1.33 -8.09
C VAL A 30 18.13 -2.64 -7.85
N LEU A 31 19.47 -2.63 -7.92
CA LEU A 31 20.24 -3.87 -7.82
C LEU A 31 20.16 -4.50 -6.42
N ALA A 32 20.24 -3.67 -5.39
CA ALA A 32 20.15 -4.16 -4.01
C ALA A 32 18.71 -4.55 -3.62
N SER A 33 17.69 -4.00 -4.30
CA SER A 33 16.29 -4.35 -4.09
C SER A 33 15.87 -5.65 -4.78
N MET A 34 16.63 -6.14 -5.75
CA MET A 34 16.28 -7.33 -6.55
C MET A 34 15.91 -8.55 -5.69
N PRO A 35 16.69 -8.93 -4.64
CA PRO A 35 16.33 -10.08 -3.81
C PRO A 35 14.98 -9.94 -3.09
N VAL A 36 14.58 -8.71 -2.72
CA VAL A 36 13.27 -8.44 -2.10
C VAL A 36 12.15 -8.71 -3.10
N MET A 37 12.30 -8.24 -4.33
CA MET A 37 11.31 -8.43 -5.39
C MET A 37 11.20 -9.88 -5.84
N GLU A 38 12.30 -10.62 -5.90
CA GLU A 38 12.28 -12.07 -6.12
C GLU A 38 11.57 -12.81 -4.99
N GLY A 39 11.80 -12.40 -3.74
CA GLY A 39 11.06 -12.91 -2.58
C GLY A 39 9.56 -12.68 -2.71
N LYS A 40 9.14 -11.48 -3.13
CA LYS A 40 7.72 -11.18 -3.39
C LYS A 40 7.14 -12.08 -4.50
N ALA A 41 7.90 -12.33 -5.57
CA ALA A 41 7.48 -13.24 -6.65
C ALA A 41 7.27 -14.67 -6.15
N VAL A 42 8.15 -15.16 -5.27
CA VAL A 42 7.99 -16.48 -4.62
C VAL A 42 6.71 -16.54 -3.78
N LEU A 43 6.37 -15.47 -3.05
CA LEU A 43 5.13 -15.42 -2.26
C LEU A 43 3.88 -15.49 -3.15
N TYR A 44 3.89 -14.81 -4.29
CA TYR A 44 2.80 -14.89 -5.27
C TYR A 44 2.58 -16.32 -5.78
N ASP A 45 3.67 -17.02 -6.15
CA ASP A 45 3.59 -18.41 -6.59
C ASP A 45 3.11 -19.34 -5.47
N ARG A 46 3.75 -19.26 -4.31
CA ARG A 46 3.52 -20.21 -3.21
C ARG A 46 2.15 -20.09 -2.55
N PHE A 47 1.62 -18.88 -2.42
CA PHE A 47 0.38 -18.66 -1.69
C PHE A 47 -0.86 -18.51 -2.58
N VAL A 48 -0.70 -18.04 -3.82
CA VAL A 48 -1.83 -17.76 -4.70
C VAL A 48 -1.72 -18.40 -6.09
N GLY A 49 -0.60 -19.04 -6.42
CA GLY A 49 -0.41 -19.69 -7.73
C GLY A 49 -0.39 -18.70 -8.91
N ILE A 50 0.03 -17.45 -8.66
CA ILE A 50 0.15 -16.41 -9.67
C ILE A 50 1.62 -16.26 -10.07
N SER A 51 1.91 -16.24 -11.35
CA SER A 51 3.24 -15.95 -11.86
C SER A 51 3.55 -14.46 -11.68
N ALA A 52 4.57 -14.13 -10.92
CA ALA A 52 4.99 -12.75 -10.73
C ALA A 52 6.42 -12.53 -11.25
N THR A 53 6.63 -11.41 -11.93
CA THR A 53 7.92 -11.07 -12.54
C THR A 53 8.41 -9.73 -11.99
N PRO A 54 9.56 -9.70 -11.30
CA PRO A 54 10.21 -8.45 -10.90
C PRO A 54 10.68 -7.65 -12.12
N VAL A 55 10.35 -6.36 -12.13
CA VAL A 55 10.81 -5.40 -13.15
C VAL A 55 11.26 -4.14 -12.41
N LEU A 56 12.57 -3.99 -12.25
CA LEU A 56 13.15 -2.89 -11.52
C LEU A 56 13.59 -1.81 -12.51
N ILE A 57 13.16 -0.57 -12.28
CA ILE A 57 13.34 0.55 -13.20
C ILE A 57 14.27 1.57 -12.54
N ASP A 58 15.49 1.72 -13.07
CA ASP A 58 16.52 2.60 -12.52
C ASP A 58 16.24 4.05 -12.92
N THR A 59 15.23 4.64 -12.26
CA THR A 59 14.89 6.06 -12.44
C THR A 59 14.14 6.61 -11.23
N TYR A 60 14.37 7.89 -10.92
CA TYR A 60 13.57 8.69 -9.97
C TYR A 60 12.65 9.68 -10.69
N ASP A 61 12.71 9.73 -12.02
CA ASP A 61 11.79 10.52 -12.83
C ASP A 61 10.44 9.80 -12.96
N LEU A 62 9.38 10.45 -12.46
CA LEU A 62 8.05 9.83 -12.37
C LEU A 62 7.46 9.54 -13.74
N ASP A 63 7.63 10.45 -14.69
CA ASP A 63 7.07 10.29 -16.02
C ASP A 63 7.75 9.12 -16.74
N THR A 64 9.08 9.04 -16.67
CA THR A 64 9.85 7.90 -17.21
C THR A 64 9.43 6.58 -16.58
N PHE A 65 9.23 6.55 -15.26
CA PHE A 65 8.78 5.34 -14.56
C PHE A 65 7.39 4.91 -15.05
N VAL A 66 6.43 5.83 -15.05
CA VAL A 66 5.04 5.57 -15.48
C VAL A 66 4.99 5.13 -16.93
N GLU A 67 5.68 5.83 -17.84
CA GLU A 67 5.73 5.45 -19.26
C GLU A 67 6.30 4.05 -19.45
N THR A 68 7.38 3.71 -18.75
CA THR A 68 8.00 2.38 -18.82
C THR A 68 7.00 1.31 -18.38
N VAL A 69 6.34 1.50 -17.24
CA VAL A 69 5.32 0.56 -16.75
C VAL A 69 4.17 0.41 -17.74
N VAL A 70 3.66 1.51 -18.30
CA VAL A 70 2.57 1.48 -19.29
C VAL A 70 2.97 0.65 -20.52
N HIS A 71 4.18 0.83 -21.04
CA HIS A 71 4.65 0.09 -22.20
C HIS A 71 4.80 -1.42 -21.94
N VAL A 72 5.37 -1.80 -20.80
CA VAL A 72 5.63 -3.21 -20.43
C VAL A 72 4.35 -3.89 -19.93
N SER A 73 3.42 -3.15 -19.35
CA SER A 73 2.21 -3.67 -18.70
C SER A 73 1.32 -4.56 -19.57
N LYS A 74 1.43 -4.44 -20.90
CA LYS A 74 0.58 -5.22 -21.84
C LYS A 74 0.72 -6.73 -21.68
N THR A 75 1.84 -7.19 -21.15
CA THR A 75 2.15 -8.61 -20.96
C THR A 75 1.78 -9.15 -19.58
N PHE A 76 1.18 -8.32 -18.71
CA PHE A 76 0.75 -8.68 -17.36
C PHE A 76 -0.75 -8.51 -17.18
N GLY A 77 -1.36 -9.37 -16.35
CA GLY A 77 -2.74 -9.27 -15.92
C GLY A 77 -2.97 -8.20 -14.86
N GLY A 78 -1.96 -7.94 -14.03
CA GLY A 78 -1.98 -6.93 -12.98
C GLY A 78 -0.63 -6.27 -12.77
N ILE A 79 -0.64 -5.11 -12.11
CA ILE A 79 0.55 -4.32 -11.76
C ILE A 79 0.62 -4.21 -10.24
N HIS A 80 1.75 -4.63 -9.70
CA HIS A 80 2.11 -4.52 -8.30
C HIS A 80 3.26 -3.51 -8.19
N LEU A 81 3.05 -2.45 -7.43
CA LEU A 81 4.08 -1.48 -7.08
C LEU A 81 4.60 -1.80 -5.69
N GLU A 82 5.93 -1.75 -5.49
CA GLU A 82 6.58 -2.10 -4.23
C GLU A 82 7.73 -1.15 -3.94
N ASP A 83 7.96 -0.82 -2.66
CA ASP A 83 9.15 -0.12 -2.17
C ASP A 83 9.47 1.20 -2.90
N ILE A 84 8.44 1.97 -3.21
CA ILE A 84 8.55 3.30 -3.82
C ILE A 84 8.31 4.36 -2.74
N ARG A 85 9.21 5.33 -2.64
CA ARG A 85 9.13 6.38 -1.62
C ARG A 85 7.87 7.25 -1.72
N VAL A 86 7.44 7.76 -0.58
CA VAL A 86 6.42 8.83 -0.48
C VAL A 86 7.07 10.17 -0.82
N PRO A 87 6.41 11.08 -1.59
CA PRO A 87 5.04 10.97 -2.13
C PRO A 87 4.94 10.32 -3.50
N ASP A 88 6.06 9.92 -4.11
CA ASP A 88 6.14 9.43 -5.50
C ASP A 88 5.22 8.24 -5.76
N CYS A 89 5.11 7.33 -4.79
CA CYS A 89 4.24 6.15 -4.91
C CYS A 89 2.77 6.51 -5.16
N TYR A 90 2.27 7.59 -4.56
CA TYR A 90 0.88 8.04 -4.78
C TYR A 90 0.67 8.56 -6.20
N ALA A 91 1.61 9.38 -6.68
CA ALA A 91 1.55 9.96 -8.02
C ALA A 91 1.64 8.86 -9.09
N ILE A 92 2.57 7.92 -8.93
CA ILE A 92 2.76 6.79 -9.84
C ILE A 92 1.53 5.90 -9.87
N GLU A 93 1.00 5.50 -8.71
CA GLU A 93 -0.18 4.64 -8.63
C GLU A 93 -1.38 5.28 -9.31
N ASN A 94 -1.68 6.55 -8.98
CA ASN A 94 -2.79 7.27 -9.57
C ASN A 94 -2.65 7.39 -11.11
N ALA A 95 -1.47 7.79 -11.60
CA ALA A 95 -1.23 7.91 -13.03
C ALA A 95 -1.40 6.57 -13.77
N LEU A 96 -0.97 5.46 -13.16
CA LEU A 96 -1.14 4.13 -13.74
C LEU A 96 -2.59 3.66 -13.70
N MET A 97 -3.33 3.93 -12.62
CA MET A 97 -4.76 3.62 -12.52
C MET A 97 -5.60 4.35 -13.56
N GLU A 98 -5.27 5.60 -13.86
CA GLU A 98 -5.95 6.38 -14.92
C GLU A 98 -5.67 5.83 -16.33
N ARG A 99 -4.46 5.33 -16.57
CA ARG A 99 -3.97 4.93 -17.91
C ARG A 99 -4.18 3.46 -18.23
N LEU A 100 -4.30 2.60 -17.23
CA LEU A 100 -4.37 1.14 -17.41
C LEU A 100 -5.76 0.60 -17.07
N LYS A 101 -6.30 -0.26 -17.96
CA LYS A 101 -7.56 -0.98 -17.73
C LYS A 101 -7.30 -2.37 -17.09
N LYS A 102 -6.56 -2.38 -15.99
CA LYS A 102 -6.22 -3.60 -15.23
C LYS A 102 -5.94 -3.22 -13.77
N PRO A 103 -5.93 -4.19 -12.84
CA PRO A 103 -5.57 -3.92 -11.45
C PRO A 103 -4.17 -3.31 -11.34
N VAL A 104 -4.09 -2.22 -10.57
CA VAL A 104 -2.84 -1.58 -10.13
C VAL A 104 -2.93 -1.45 -8.63
N MET A 105 -1.89 -1.85 -7.91
CA MET A 105 -1.85 -1.79 -6.45
C MET A 105 -0.43 -1.49 -5.96
N HIS A 106 -0.30 -0.54 -5.05
CA HIS A 106 0.92 -0.32 -4.27
C HIS A 106 0.81 -1.05 -2.92
N ASP A 107 1.63 -2.08 -2.72
CA ASP A 107 1.47 -3.01 -1.59
C ASP A 107 1.73 -2.36 -0.22
N ASP A 108 2.74 -1.48 -0.12
CA ASP A 108 3.04 -0.75 1.13
C ASP A 108 1.84 0.09 1.62
N GLN A 109 0.94 0.47 0.73
CA GLN A 109 -0.32 1.11 1.07
C GLN A 109 -1.41 0.06 1.32
N HIS A 110 -1.87 -0.58 0.26
CA HIS A 110 -3.12 -1.34 0.25
C HIS A 110 -2.99 -2.73 0.85
N GLY A 111 -1.88 -3.43 0.62
CA GLY A 111 -1.61 -4.74 1.23
C GLY A 111 -1.49 -4.61 2.75
N THR A 112 -0.67 -3.68 3.21
CA THR A 112 -0.49 -3.40 4.64
C THR A 112 -1.81 -2.96 5.31
N ALA A 113 -2.59 -2.08 4.67
CA ALA A 113 -3.89 -1.67 5.20
C ALA A 113 -4.87 -2.84 5.32
N THR A 114 -4.91 -3.69 4.31
CA THR A 114 -5.82 -4.85 4.27
C THR A 114 -5.52 -5.85 5.38
N VAL A 115 -4.26 -6.25 5.56
CA VAL A 115 -3.90 -7.21 6.59
C VAL A 115 -4.04 -6.63 8.00
N THR A 116 -3.76 -5.34 8.17
CA THR A 116 -3.95 -4.65 9.44
C THR A 116 -5.42 -4.59 9.83
N LEU A 117 -6.30 -4.18 8.93
CA LEU A 117 -7.75 -4.15 9.21
C LEU A 117 -8.30 -5.55 9.49
N ALA A 118 -7.87 -6.56 8.73
CA ALA A 118 -8.26 -7.95 8.98
C ALA A 118 -7.84 -8.42 10.38
N ALA A 119 -6.63 -8.07 10.83
CA ALA A 119 -6.16 -8.38 12.18
C ALA A 119 -7.00 -7.65 13.25
N ILE A 120 -7.31 -6.38 13.06
CA ILE A 120 -8.15 -5.58 13.97
C ILE A 120 -9.55 -6.19 14.08
N ILE A 121 -10.20 -6.52 12.95
CA ILE A 121 -11.52 -7.17 12.93
C ILE A 121 -11.51 -8.46 13.74
N ASN A 122 -10.48 -9.30 13.57
CA ASN A 122 -10.38 -10.57 14.29
C ASN A 122 -10.09 -10.36 15.78
N ALA A 123 -9.23 -9.40 16.13
CA ALA A 123 -8.97 -9.04 17.52
C ALA A 123 -10.25 -8.55 18.23
N CYS A 124 -11.01 -7.67 17.59
CA CYS A 124 -12.28 -7.17 18.11
C CYS A 124 -13.31 -8.30 18.31
N LYS A 125 -13.40 -9.25 17.36
CA LYS A 125 -14.26 -10.44 17.53
C LYS A 125 -13.89 -11.27 18.75
N LEU A 126 -12.59 -11.47 18.99
CA LEU A 126 -12.11 -12.28 20.13
C LEU A 126 -12.48 -11.68 21.49
N ILE A 127 -12.49 -10.35 21.61
CA ILE A 127 -12.81 -9.65 22.87
C ILE A 127 -14.24 -9.13 22.95
N GLY A 128 -15.09 -9.42 21.95
CA GLY A 128 -16.47 -8.98 21.90
C GLY A 128 -16.64 -7.46 21.73
N ARG A 129 -15.68 -6.78 21.10
CA ARG A 129 -15.72 -5.34 20.84
C ARG A 129 -16.34 -5.04 19.48
N ASP A 130 -17.23 -4.08 19.42
CA ASP A 130 -17.75 -3.55 18.16
C ASP A 130 -16.82 -2.47 17.59
N LEU A 131 -16.27 -2.73 16.41
CA LEU A 131 -15.35 -1.82 15.74
C LEU A 131 -16.03 -0.54 15.24
N HIS A 132 -17.33 -0.61 14.92
CA HIS A 132 -18.08 0.55 14.45
C HIS A 132 -18.35 1.59 15.55
N SER A 133 -18.26 1.18 16.82
CA SER A 133 -18.37 2.06 17.98
C SER A 133 -17.03 2.34 18.70
N SER A 134 -15.92 1.83 18.13
CA SER A 134 -14.58 1.99 18.68
C SER A 134 -13.84 3.19 18.11
N ARG A 135 -12.87 3.72 18.89
CA ARG A 135 -11.89 4.72 18.44
C ARG A 135 -10.58 4.05 18.05
N LEU A 136 -10.18 4.19 16.78
CA LEU A 136 -8.90 3.72 16.26
C LEU A 136 -7.90 4.87 16.22
N GLY A 137 -6.78 4.75 16.90
CA GLY A 137 -5.65 5.67 16.85
C GLY A 137 -4.56 5.17 15.89
N GLN A 138 -4.29 5.92 14.81
CA GLN A 138 -3.18 5.65 13.89
C GLN A 138 -2.02 6.59 14.17
N ILE A 139 -0.85 6.03 14.50
CA ILE A 139 0.41 6.75 14.74
C ILE A 139 1.33 6.53 13.53
N GLY A 140 1.80 7.63 12.94
CA GLY A 140 2.60 7.60 11.70
C GLY A 140 1.73 7.52 10.45
N LEU A 141 1.89 8.50 9.55
CA LEU A 141 1.05 8.71 8.38
C LEU A 141 1.86 8.66 7.07
N GLY A 142 2.83 7.75 7.02
CA GLY A 142 3.49 7.36 5.78
C GLY A 142 2.55 6.56 4.85
N ALA A 143 3.10 5.84 3.88
CA ALA A 143 2.32 5.04 2.93
C ALA A 143 1.34 4.09 3.63
N ALA A 144 1.84 3.28 4.56
CA ALA A 144 1.04 2.31 5.31
C ALA A 144 -0.01 2.99 6.21
N GLY A 145 0.41 3.91 7.08
CA GLY A 145 -0.48 4.51 8.07
C GLY A 145 -1.60 5.33 7.45
N SER A 146 -1.32 6.07 6.38
CA SER A 146 -2.34 6.81 5.64
C SER A 146 -3.36 5.86 4.99
N ALA A 147 -2.91 4.75 4.43
CA ALA A 147 -3.80 3.76 3.83
C ALA A 147 -4.63 3.01 4.88
N ILE A 148 -4.05 2.67 6.03
CA ILE A 148 -4.77 2.06 7.16
C ILE A 148 -5.88 2.99 7.65
N ALA A 149 -5.58 4.28 7.88
CA ALA A 149 -6.57 5.25 8.33
C ALA A 149 -7.72 5.42 7.32
N ARG A 150 -7.41 5.54 6.01
CA ARG A 150 -8.41 5.63 4.95
C ARG A 150 -9.29 4.38 4.87
N LEU A 151 -8.68 3.20 4.96
CA LEU A 151 -9.42 1.94 4.90
C LEU A 151 -10.31 1.77 6.15
N ALA A 152 -9.85 2.17 7.32
CA ALA A 152 -10.63 2.16 8.56
C ALA A 152 -11.86 3.09 8.46
N LEU A 153 -11.69 4.32 7.93
CA LEU A 153 -12.79 5.24 7.64
C LEU A 153 -13.80 4.63 6.67
N ALA A 154 -13.31 4.06 5.56
CA ALA A 154 -14.17 3.44 4.54
C ALA A 154 -14.91 2.19 5.07
N TYR A 155 -14.31 1.45 6.01
CA TYR A 155 -14.93 0.31 6.67
C TYR A 155 -16.03 0.74 7.67
N GLY A 156 -16.00 2.00 8.12
CA GLY A 156 -16.97 2.54 9.07
C GLY A 156 -16.56 2.33 10.53
N VAL A 157 -15.27 2.41 10.84
CA VAL A 157 -14.81 2.53 12.23
C VAL A 157 -15.40 3.78 12.86
N GLY A 158 -15.83 3.70 14.14
CA GLY A 158 -16.60 4.76 14.80
C GLY A 158 -15.91 6.13 14.81
N ASP A 159 -14.63 6.15 15.17
CA ASP A 159 -13.77 7.36 15.06
C ASP A 159 -12.35 6.92 14.69
N VAL A 160 -11.71 7.63 13.77
CA VAL A 160 -10.31 7.39 13.36
C VAL A 160 -9.47 8.59 13.73
N MET A 161 -8.72 8.45 14.83
CA MET A 161 -7.79 9.46 15.32
C MET A 161 -6.43 9.29 14.66
N VAL A 162 -5.81 10.37 14.22
CA VAL A 162 -4.52 10.32 13.51
C VAL A 162 -3.50 11.27 14.11
N THR A 163 -2.25 10.82 14.18
CA THR A 163 -1.12 11.66 14.62
C THR A 163 0.14 11.37 13.81
N ASP A 164 0.86 12.43 13.48
CA ASP A 164 2.17 12.39 12.83
C ASP A 164 2.96 13.64 13.20
N VAL A 165 4.28 13.60 13.08
CA VAL A 165 5.15 14.78 13.24
C VAL A 165 4.98 15.80 12.10
N SER A 166 4.52 15.33 10.94
CA SER A 166 4.22 16.15 9.76
C SER A 166 2.76 16.60 9.76
N GLU A 167 2.52 17.90 9.92
CA GLU A 167 1.16 18.46 9.77
C GLU A 167 0.59 18.24 8.35
N ALA A 168 1.47 18.30 7.33
CA ALA A 168 1.06 18.06 5.94
C ALA A 168 0.53 16.64 5.71
N ALA A 169 1.00 15.64 6.46
CA ALA A 169 0.51 14.27 6.35
C ALA A 169 -0.88 14.08 6.96
N LYS A 170 -1.28 14.91 7.93
CA LYS A 170 -2.59 14.85 8.59
C LYS A 170 -3.71 15.43 7.74
N ALA A 171 -3.45 16.52 7.02
CA ALA A 171 -4.49 17.28 6.31
C ALA A 171 -5.36 16.43 5.38
N PRO A 172 -4.82 15.57 4.49
CA PRO A 172 -5.64 14.74 3.59
C PRO A 172 -6.51 13.69 4.31
N LEU A 173 -6.13 13.30 5.53
CA LEU A 173 -6.91 12.37 6.34
C LEU A 173 -8.03 13.07 7.10
N VAL A 174 -7.80 14.29 7.56
CA VAL A 174 -8.84 15.14 8.15
C VAL A 174 -9.91 15.45 7.11
N GLU A 175 -9.54 15.78 5.88
CA GLU A 175 -10.48 15.96 4.77
C GLU A 175 -11.28 14.69 4.48
N ALA A 176 -10.69 13.53 4.69
CA ALA A 176 -11.36 12.23 4.54
C ALA A 176 -12.24 11.84 5.75
N GLY A 177 -12.24 12.62 6.82
CA GLY A 177 -13.08 12.39 8.00
C GLY A 177 -12.36 11.89 9.25
N ALA A 178 -11.02 11.85 9.27
CA ALA A 178 -10.24 11.50 10.47
C ALA A 178 -10.13 12.68 11.44
N THR A 179 -9.93 12.38 12.72
CA THR A 179 -9.69 13.35 13.77
C THR A 179 -8.19 13.50 14.04
N ALA A 180 -7.59 14.63 13.65
CA ALA A 180 -6.19 14.91 13.97
C ALA A 180 -6.04 15.26 15.44
N THR A 181 -5.04 14.67 16.11
CA THR A 181 -4.78 14.90 17.53
C THR A 181 -3.28 14.78 17.85
N ASP A 182 -2.90 15.14 19.08
CA ASP A 182 -1.57 14.87 19.60
C ASP A 182 -1.43 13.41 20.10
N LEU A 183 -0.18 12.94 20.21
CA LEU A 183 0.12 11.57 20.62
C LEU A 183 -0.44 11.24 22.03
N ALA A 184 -0.34 12.16 22.97
CA ALA A 184 -0.77 11.92 24.35
C ALA A 184 -2.30 11.76 24.43
N THR A 185 -3.03 12.57 23.70
CA THR A 185 -4.49 12.47 23.58
C THR A 185 -4.90 11.20 22.87
N LEU A 186 -4.25 10.83 21.75
CA LEU A 186 -4.53 9.59 21.04
C LEU A 186 -4.35 8.37 21.95
N LEU A 187 -3.22 8.27 22.66
CA LEU A 187 -2.93 7.14 23.56
C LEU A 187 -3.89 7.04 24.75
N ARG A 188 -4.47 8.16 25.17
CA ARG A 188 -5.44 8.19 26.29
C ARG A 188 -6.84 7.80 25.83
N GLU A 189 -7.22 8.14 24.63
CA GLU A 189 -8.61 8.08 24.17
C GLU A 189 -8.91 6.96 23.16
N ALA A 190 -7.91 6.46 22.46
CA ALA A 190 -8.11 5.39 21.50
C ALA A 190 -8.36 4.03 22.20
N ASP A 191 -9.31 3.29 21.69
CA ASP A 191 -9.57 1.90 22.11
C ASP A 191 -8.60 0.91 21.46
N ILE A 192 -8.14 1.25 20.27
CA ILE A 192 -7.23 0.44 19.44
C ILE A 192 -6.15 1.38 18.91
N VAL A 193 -4.88 0.99 19.04
CA VAL A 193 -3.76 1.77 18.54
C VAL A 193 -2.98 0.97 17.53
N VAL A 194 -2.71 1.60 16.38
CA VAL A 194 -1.83 1.09 15.32
C VAL A 194 -0.69 2.07 15.12
N ALA A 195 0.54 1.57 15.10
CA ALA A 195 1.73 2.38 14.87
C ALA A 195 2.52 1.86 13.67
N THR A 196 2.85 2.78 12.76
CA THR A 196 3.60 2.51 11.51
C THR A 196 4.64 3.62 11.29
N THR A 197 5.61 3.73 12.22
CA THR A 197 6.64 4.78 12.23
C THR A 197 8.00 4.26 11.75
#